data_bfc336bab194d139de2bcb9f63ec0b7a
#
_entry.id   bfc336bab194d139de2bcb9f63ec0b7a
#
_cell.length_a   1.000
_cell.length_b   1.000
_cell.length_c   1.000
_cell.angle_alpha   90.00
_cell.angle_beta   90.00
_cell.angle_gamma   90.00
#
_symmetry.space_group_name_H-M   'P 1'
#
loop_
_entity.id
_entity.type
_entity.pdbx_description
1 polymer ?
#
loop_
_entity_poly.entity_id
_entity_poly.type
_entity_poly.pdbx_seq_one_letter_code
_entity_poly.pdbx_strand_id
1 'polypeptide(L)'
;MIFYFLLIALANVFVAAEFVIELNSDSYRAKFIEEVRALQQGSRPAGEVNAVLDKLARKFVIMICVLIVVSAVVLFLFVIQIASPIQYMIDQANRMSEGDLRIRINIRTKDEIAVLGNLINDLSINLQEVLAQLDRLIQNLKRAVSLHHENLKTFPNIRSYFDEETAMLDQLLKEFELLKQEYTLFTIEGIDPPEDK
;
A
#
# COMPACT_ATOMS: atom_id res chain seq x y z
N MET A 1 -2.81 -5.27 11.24
CA MET A 1 -2.13 -6.48 10.73
C MET A 1 -2.00 -7.61 11.75
N ILE A 2 -1.36 -7.39 12.89
CA ILE A 2 -1.11 -8.41 13.94
C ILE A 2 -2.41 -9.10 14.38
N PHE A 3 -3.52 -8.37 14.48
CA PHE A 3 -4.82 -8.91 14.91
C PHE A 3 -5.34 -10.05 14.01
N TYR A 4 -5.18 -9.95 12.68
CA TYR A 4 -5.65 -11.00 11.75
C TYR A 4 -4.79 -12.26 11.84
N PHE A 5 -3.46 -12.11 11.93
CA PHE A 5 -2.56 -13.24 12.16
C PHE A 5 -2.82 -13.93 13.49
N LEU A 6 -3.12 -13.14 14.53
CA LEU A 6 -3.45 -13.65 15.85
C LEU A 6 -4.79 -14.39 15.84
N LEU A 7 -5.77 -13.91 15.10
CA LEU A 7 -7.08 -14.56 14.94
C LEU A 7 -6.96 -15.89 14.19
N ILE A 8 -6.16 -15.95 13.11
CA ILE A 8 -5.86 -17.20 12.40
C ILE A 8 -5.15 -18.19 13.33
N ALA A 9 -4.11 -17.73 14.02
CA ALA A 9 -3.36 -18.57 14.95
C ALA A 9 -4.25 -19.11 16.07
N LEU A 10 -5.10 -18.26 16.66
CA LEU A 10 -6.05 -18.63 17.70
C LEU A 10 -7.07 -19.66 17.20
N ALA A 11 -7.64 -19.46 16.02
CA ALA A 11 -8.59 -20.40 15.42
C ALA A 11 -7.94 -21.76 15.15
N ASN A 12 -6.71 -21.79 14.62
CA ASN A 12 -5.97 -23.03 14.37
C ASN A 12 -5.62 -23.74 15.69
N VAL A 13 -5.17 -22.98 16.71
CA VAL A 13 -4.86 -23.53 18.04
C VAL A 13 -6.12 -24.09 18.70
N PHE A 14 -7.27 -23.39 18.59
CA PHE A 14 -8.52 -23.85 19.16
C PHE A 14 -8.98 -25.17 18.52
N VAL A 15 -8.98 -25.26 17.18
CA VAL A 15 -9.33 -26.49 16.46
C VAL A 15 -8.39 -27.65 16.81
N ALA A 16 -7.08 -27.37 16.88
CA ALA A 16 -6.08 -28.38 17.24
C ALA A 16 -6.24 -28.84 18.71
N ALA A 17 -6.51 -27.90 19.63
CA ALA A 17 -6.73 -28.19 21.05
C ALA A 17 -7.97 -29.04 21.27
N GLU A 18 -9.09 -28.71 20.62
CA GLU A 18 -10.33 -29.48 20.69
C GLU A 18 -10.13 -30.93 20.23
N PHE A 19 -9.37 -31.11 19.14
CA PHE A 19 -8.99 -32.41 18.63
C PHE A 19 -8.12 -33.22 19.61
N VAL A 20 -7.09 -32.58 20.20
CA VAL A 20 -6.20 -33.25 21.17
C VAL A 20 -6.98 -33.64 22.44
N ILE A 21 -7.88 -32.78 22.93
CA ILE A 21 -8.71 -33.03 24.09
C ILE A 21 -9.65 -34.23 23.83
N GLU A 22 -10.26 -34.30 22.65
CA GLU A 22 -11.14 -35.40 22.27
C GLU A 22 -10.38 -36.72 22.14
N LEU A 23 -9.19 -36.73 21.51
CA LEU A 23 -8.34 -37.91 21.43
C LEU A 23 -7.83 -38.42 22.78
N ASN A 24 -7.59 -37.47 23.72
CA ASN A 24 -7.09 -37.80 25.06
C ASN A 24 -8.20 -38.06 26.08
N SER A 25 -9.45 -37.94 25.67
CA SER A 25 -10.61 -38.24 26.53
C SER A 25 -10.60 -39.70 26.94
N ASP A 26 -10.71 -39.95 28.26
CA ASP A 26 -10.73 -41.29 28.83
C ASP A 26 -11.85 -42.15 28.23
N SER A 27 -12.97 -41.53 27.86
CA SER A 27 -14.10 -42.20 27.20
C SER A 27 -13.72 -42.73 25.79
N TYR A 28 -12.89 -42.00 25.07
CA TYR A 28 -12.44 -42.39 23.74
C TYR A 28 -11.38 -43.49 23.81
N ARG A 29 -10.43 -43.33 24.73
CA ARG A 29 -9.39 -44.36 25.01
C ARG A 29 -9.97 -45.66 25.48
N ALA A 30 -10.92 -45.60 26.41
CA ALA A 30 -11.59 -46.81 26.96
C ALA A 30 -12.33 -47.57 25.84
N LYS A 31 -13.11 -46.87 25.02
CA LYS A 31 -13.81 -47.48 23.87
C LYS A 31 -12.85 -48.07 22.84
N PHE A 32 -11.77 -47.35 22.52
CA PHE A 32 -10.77 -47.85 21.57
C PHE A 32 -10.05 -49.11 22.10
N ILE A 33 -9.66 -49.12 23.37
CA ILE A 33 -9.01 -50.28 24.02
C ILE A 33 -9.96 -51.45 24.05
N GLU A 34 -11.23 -51.24 24.39
CA GLU A 34 -12.27 -52.26 24.46
C GLU A 34 -12.51 -52.88 23.06
N GLU A 35 -12.56 -52.08 22.00
CA GLU A 35 -12.71 -52.56 20.61
C GLU A 35 -11.48 -53.32 20.12
N VAL A 36 -10.26 -52.84 20.44
CA VAL A 36 -9.02 -53.56 20.10
C VAL A 36 -8.95 -54.92 20.85
N ARG A 37 -9.39 -54.96 22.09
CA ARG A 37 -9.42 -56.18 22.91
C ARG A 37 -10.46 -57.18 22.40
N ALA A 38 -11.61 -56.70 21.94
CA ALA A 38 -12.67 -57.54 21.35
C ALA A 38 -12.19 -58.15 19.98
N LEU A 39 -11.36 -57.46 19.25
CA LEU A 39 -10.72 -57.97 18.04
C LEU A 39 -9.71 -59.08 18.33
N GLN A 40 -8.85 -58.90 19.35
CA GLN A 40 -7.88 -59.89 19.76
C GLN A 40 -8.52 -61.20 20.24
N GLN A 41 -9.73 -61.12 20.79
CA GLN A 41 -10.48 -62.27 21.24
C GLN A 41 -11.33 -62.93 20.16
N GLY A 42 -11.26 -62.51 18.90
CA GLY A 42 -12.00 -63.07 17.78
C GLY A 42 -13.54 -62.99 17.90
N SER A 43 -14.01 -62.14 18.80
CA SER A 43 -15.44 -62.03 19.15
C SER A 43 -16.24 -61.10 18.24
N ARG A 44 -15.61 -60.35 17.34
CA ARG A 44 -16.30 -59.43 16.43
C ARG A 44 -15.79 -59.57 14.96
N PRO A 45 -16.70 -59.48 13.99
CA PRO A 45 -16.34 -59.49 12.59
C PRO A 45 -15.56 -58.23 12.22
N ALA A 46 -14.57 -58.33 11.32
CA ALA A 46 -13.71 -57.25 10.84
C ALA A 46 -14.47 -56.01 10.30
N GLY A 47 -15.77 -56.12 10.03
CA GLY A 47 -16.62 -55.02 9.57
C GLY A 47 -16.90 -53.94 10.63
N GLU A 48 -16.80 -54.24 11.93
CA GLU A 48 -17.04 -53.25 12.98
C GLU A 48 -15.84 -52.34 13.23
N VAL A 49 -14.63 -52.81 12.94
CA VAL A 49 -13.38 -51.99 12.96
C VAL A 49 -13.44 -50.91 11.90
N ASN A 50 -13.94 -51.25 10.73
CA ASN A 50 -14.11 -50.29 9.64
C ASN A 50 -15.10 -49.16 10.05
N ALA A 51 -16.14 -49.46 10.84
CA ALA A 51 -17.08 -48.46 11.28
C ALA A 51 -16.47 -47.45 12.27
N VAL A 52 -15.49 -47.84 13.08
CA VAL A 52 -14.77 -46.90 14.00
C VAL A 52 -13.79 -46.08 13.22
N LEU A 53 -13.03 -46.66 12.27
CA LEU A 53 -12.16 -45.97 11.39
C LEU A 53 -12.93 -44.95 10.51
N ASP A 54 -14.11 -45.33 10.03
CA ASP A 54 -14.97 -44.43 9.25
C ASP A 54 -15.49 -43.23 10.08
N LYS A 55 -15.81 -43.43 11.35
CA LYS A 55 -16.20 -42.34 12.26
C LYS A 55 -15.05 -41.37 12.51
N LEU A 56 -13.83 -41.89 12.74
CA LEU A 56 -12.62 -41.11 12.88
C LEU A 56 -12.31 -40.33 11.59
N ALA A 57 -12.30 -41.01 10.47
CA ALA A 57 -12.06 -40.38 9.17
C ALA A 57 -13.05 -39.27 8.87
N ARG A 58 -14.34 -39.47 9.16
CA ARG A 58 -15.38 -38.44 9.00
C ARG A 58 -15.15 -37.23 9.89
N LYS A 59 -14.74 -37.40 11.15
CA LYS A 59 -14.38 -36.29 12.05
C LYS A 59 -13.17 -35.53 11.54
N PHE A 60 -12.13 -36.20 11.07
CA PHE A 60 -10.96 -35.59 10.44
C PHE A 60 -11.34 -34.74 9.23
N VAL A 61 -12.19 -35.29 8.35
CA VAL A 61 -12.64 -34.57 7.15
C VAL A 61 -13.42 -33.33 7.55
N ILE A 62 -14.32 -33.39 8.51
CA ILE A 62 -15.09 -32.26 9.01
C ILE A 62 -14.14 -31.19 9.59
N MET A 63 -13.16 -31.59 10.41
CA MET A 63 -12.18 -30.68 11.01
C MET A 63 -11.35 -29.96 9.93
N ILE A 64 -10.87 -30.69 8.93
CA ILE A 64 -10.12 -30.11 7.80
C ILE A 64 -11.00 -29.12 7.02
N CYS A 65 -12.26 -29.48 6.76
CA CYS A 65 -13.21 -28.58 6.10
C CYS A 65 -13.42 -27.28 6.88
N VAL A 66 -13.62 -27.36 8.20
CA VAL A 66 -13.76 -26.18 9.07
C VAL A 66 -12.51 -25.30 9.01
N LEU A 67 -11.31 -25.91 9.09
CA LEU A 67 -10.04 -25.20 9.04
C LEU A 67 -9.85 -24.49 7.68
N ILE A 68 -10.20 -25.15 6.58
CA ILE A 68 -10.16 -24.55 5.24
C ILE A 68 -11.12 -23.36 5.15
N VAL A 69 -12.35 -23.51 5.63
CA VAL A 69 -13.35 -22.42 5.58
C VAL A 69 -12.89 -21.22 6.41
N VAL A 70 -12.42 -21.46 7.64
CA VAL A 70 -11.89 -20.37 8.49
C VAL A 70 -10.70 -19.66 7.82
N SER A 71 -9.76 -20.42 7.29
CA SER A 71 -8.60 -19.86 6.58
C SER A 71 -9.02 -19.06 5.34
N ALA A 72 -9.98 -19.54 4.57
CA ALA A 72 -10.51 -18.86 3.40
C ALA A 72 -11.19 -17.52 3.77
N VAL A 73 -11.99 -17.50 4.83
CA VAL A 73 -12.65 -16.26 5.32
C VAL A 73 -11.60 -15.23 5.76
N VAL A 74 -10.60 -15.66 6.53
CA VAL A 74 -9.55 -14.73 6.99
C VAL A 74 -8.71 -14.21 5.83
N LEU A 75 -8.35 -15.07 4.87
CA LEU A 75 -7.64 -14.65 3.65
C LEU A 75 -8.47 -13.62 2.85
N PHE A 76 -9.76 -13.86 2.71
CA PHE A 76 -10.67 -12.94 2.03
C PHE A 76 -10.73 -11.57 2.71
N LEU A 77 -10.85 -11.56 4.05
CA LEU A 77 -10.82 -10.32 4.83
C LEU A 77 -9.47 -9.59 4.70
N PHE A 78 -8.36 -10.32 4.69
CA PHE A 78 -7.02 -9.77 4.48
C PHE A 78 -6.91 -9.07 3.12
N VAL A 79 -7.39 -9.72 2.05
CA VAL A 79 -7.36 -9.13 0.70
C VAL A 79 -8.17 -7.84 0.65
N ILE A 80 -9.39 -7.81 1.20
CA ILE A 80 -10.25 -6.63 1.13
C ILE A 80 -9.75 -5.49 2.03
N GLN A 81 -9.28 -5.80 3.24
CA GLN A 81 -8.97 -4.77 4.23
C GLN A 81 -7.53 -4.29 4.18
N ILE A 82 -6.62 -5.05 3.57
CA ILE A 82 -5.19 -4.71 3.54
C ILE A 82 -4.66 -4.67 2.11
N ALA A 83 -4.76 -5.76 1.36
CA ALA A 83 -4.13 -5.84 0.05
C ALA A 83 -4.75 -4.86 -0.95
N SER A 84 -6.07 -4.75 -1.01
CA SER A 84 -6.78 -3.86 -1.93
C SER A 84 -6.51 -2.36 -1.66
N PRO A 85 -6.58 -1.84 -0.41
CA PRO A 85 -6.19 -0.45 -0.13
C PRO A 85 -4.74 -0.13 -0.46
N ILE A 86 -3.81 -1.06 -0.20
CA ILE A 86 -2.40 -0.86 -0.54
C ILE A 86 -2.24 -0.79 -2.06
N GLN A 87 -2.87 -1.69 -2.82
CA GLN A 87 -2.81 -1.66 -4.28
C GLN A 87 -3.38 -0.34 -4.82
N TYR A 88 -4.51 0.12 -4.29
CA TYR A 88 -5.08 1.42 -4.63
C TYR A 88 -4.09 2.57 -4.37
N MET A 89 -3.39 2.58 -3.23
CA MET A 89 -2.37 3.61 -2.94
C MET A 89 -1.21 3.56 -3.93
N ILE A 90 -0.74 2.36 -4.29
CA ILE A 90 0.33 2.18 -5.28
C ILE A 90 -0.11 2.76 -6.63
N ASP A 91 -1.33 2.46 -7.08
CA ASP A 91 -1.85 2.96 -8.35
C ASP A 91 -1.97 4.49 -8.35
N GLN A 92 -2.43 5.10 -7.23
CA GLN A 92 -2.50 6.55 -7.12
C GLN A 92 -1.09 7.19 -7.05
N ALA A 93 -0.15 6.59 -6.29
CA ALA A 93 1.22 7.07 -6.21
C ALA A 93 1.94 6.99 -7.57
N ASN A 94 1.69 5.95 -8.36
CA ASN A 94 2.21 5.85 -9.73
C ASN A 94 1.69 7.01 -10.60
N ARG A 95 0.40 7.31 -10.55
CA ARG A 95 -0.17 8.45 -11.29
C ARG A 95 0.41 9.80 -10.82
N MET A 96 0.67 9.95 -9.50
CA MET A 96 1.36 11.12 -8.98
C MET A 96 2.79 11.22 -9.52
N SER A 97 3.50 10.10 -9.66
CA SER A 97 4.86 10.05 -10.22
C SER A 97 4.87 10.33 -11.73
N GLU A 98 3.77 10.08 -12.43
CA GLU A 98 3.56 10.42 -13.84
C GLU A 98 3.23 11.91 -14.04
N GLY A 99 3.07 12.67 -12.94
CA GLY A 99 2.92 14.11 -12.95
C GLY A 99 1.58 14.65 -12.46
N ASP A 100 0.56 13.81 -12.22
CA ASP A 100 -0.74 14.29 -11.71
C ASP A 100 -0.73 14.41 -10.18
N LEU A 101 -0.22 15.52 -9.67
CA LEU A 101 -0.17 15.81 -8.24
C LEU A 101 -1.52 16.26 -7.63
N ARG A 102 -2.57 16.43 -8.43
CA ARG A 102 -3.91 16.80 -7.94
C ARG A 102 -4.64 15.63 -7.30
N ILE A 103 -4.16 14.42 -7.57
CA ILE A 103 -4.75 13.19 -7.03
C ILE A 103 -4.71 13.23 -5.50
N ARG A 104 -5.81 12.74 -4.89
CA ARG A 104 -5.91 12.55 -3.45
C ARG A 104 -6.24 11.09 -3.14
N ILE A 105 -5.46 10.51 -2.26
CA ILE A 105 -5.69 9.17 -1.74
C ILE A 105 -6.76 9.26 -0.66
N ASN A 106 -7.90 8.61 -0.87
CA ASN A 106 -8.99 8.57 0.08
C ASN A 106 -9.20 7.13 0.58
N ILE A 107 -8.68 6.83 1.74
CA ILE A 107 -8.81 5.54 2.41
C ILE A 107 -9.79 5.67 3.58
N ARG A 108 -10.81 4.80 3.59
CA ARG A 108 -11.89 4.84 4.59
C ARG A 108 -11.59 4.04 5.86
N THR A 109 -10.42 3.43 5.97
CA THR A 109 -9.99 2.73 7.19
C THR A 109 -9.54 3.72 8.26
N LYS A 110 -9.47 3.26 9.53
CA LYS A 110 -8.99 4.07 10.66
C LYS A 110 -7.74 3.45 11.28
N ASP A 111 -6.87 2.94 10.44
CA ASP A 111 -5.66 2.22 10.80
C ASP A 111 -4.41 2.88 10.20
N GLU A 112 -3.28 2.22 10.31
CA GLU A 112 -1.98 2.66 9.79
C GLU A 112 -2.00 2.87 8.26
N ILE A 113 -2.89 2.18 7.55
CA ILE A 113 -3.06 2.32 6.11
C ILE A 113 -3.66 3.69 5.76
N ALA A 114 -4.63 4.16 6.55
CA ALA A 114 -5.18 5.50 6.39
C ALA A 114 -4.14 6.59 6.71
N VAL A 115 -3.32 6.37 7.74
CA VAL A 115 -2.21 7.28 8.08
C VAL A 115 -1.22 7.38 6.92
N LEU A 116 -0.85 6.23 6.31
CA LEU A 116 0.03 6.22 5.15
C LEU A 116 -0.57 6.98 3.95
N GLY A 117 -1.86 6.80 3.68
CA GLY A 117 -2.56 7.55 2.62
C GLY A 117 -2.53 9.06 2.85
N ASN A 118 -2.73 9.51 4.10
CA ASN A 118 -2.63 10.92 4.46
C ASN A 118 -1.21 11.45 4.29
N LEU A 119 -0.18 10.70 4.70
CA LEU A 119 1.22 11.11 4.51
C LEU A 119 1.58 11.28 3.03
N ILE A 120 1.08 10.42 2.15
CA ILE A 120 1.28 10.58 0.70
C ILE A 120 0.55 11.84 0.19
N ASN A 121 -0.66 12.12 0.67
CA ASN A 121 -1.36 13.34 0.32
C ASN A 121 -0.61 14.60 0.78
N ASP A 122 -0.10 14.60 2.01
CA ASP A 122 0.68 15.72 2.55
C ASP A 122 1.97 15.93 1.75
N LEU A 123 2.65 14.84 1.37
CA LEU A 123 3.82 14.91 0.49
C LEU A 123 3.47 15.52 -0.87
N SER A 124 2.35 15.13 -1.47
CA SER A 124 1.88 15.69 -2.73
C SER A 124 1.57 17.18 -2.62
N ILE A 125 0.92 17.61 -1.52
CA ILE A 125 0.63 19.03 -1.26
C ILE A 125 1.93 19.83 -1.12
N ASN A 126 2.87 19.34 -0.31
CA ASN A 126 4.16 20.00 -0.11
C ASN A 126 4.94 20.13 -1.43
N LEU A 127 4.91 19.10 -2.26
CA LEU A 127 5.56 19.14 -3.58
C LEU A 127 4.91 20.18 -4.50
N GLN A 128 3.57 20.24 -4.54
CA GLN A 128 2.86 21.28 -5.30
C GLN A 128 3.22 22.69 -4.83
N GLU A 129 3.32 22.89 -3.50
CA GLU A 129 3.70 24.19 -2.94
C GLU A 129 5.12 24.59 -3.36
N VAL A 130 6.08 23.66 -3.30
CA VAL A 130 7.46 23.91 -3.74
C VAL A 130 7.51 24.26 -5.21
N LEU A 131 6.79 23.53 -6.08
CA LEU A 131 6.73 23.81 -7.50
C LEU A 131 6.08 25.18 -7.81
N ALA A 132 5.02 25.53 -7.10
CA ALA A 132 4.38 26.85 -7.22
C ALA A 132 5.31 27.99 -6.76
N GLN A 133 6.07 27.78 -5.70
CA GLN A 133 7.08 28.76 -5.25
C GLN A 133 8.20 28.92 -6.27
N LEU A 134 8.67 27.80 -6.85
CA LEU A 134 9.69 27.82 -7.90
C LEU A 134 9.21 28.59 -9.12
N ASP A 135 7.96 28.40 -9.56
CA ASP A 135 7.39 29.17 -10.66
C ASP A 135 7.37 30.67 -10.38
N ARG A 136 6.96 31.07 -9.18
CA ARG A 136 6.98 32.48 -8.75
C ARG A 136 8.40 33.07 -8.77
N LEU A 137 9.39 32.30 -8.32
CA LEU A 137 10.80 32.73 -8.34
C LEU A 137 11.29 32.96 -9.77
N ILE A 138 10.98 32.05 -10.69
CA ILE A 138 11.34 32.19 -12.11
C ILE A 138 10.67 33.41 -12.72
N GLN A 139 9.40 33.66 -12.44
CA GLN A 139 8.69 34.85 -12.92
C GLN A 139 9.31 36.15 -12.37
N ASN A 140 9.71 36.17 -11.11
CA ASN A 140 10.38 37.33 -10.50
C ASN A 140 11.77 37.54 -11.12
N LEU A 141 12.54 36.48 -11.33
CA LEU A 141 13.84 36.54 -11.99
C LEU A 141 13.71 37.09 -13.41
N LYS A 142 12.76 36.58 -14.20
CA LYS A 142 12.45 37.10 -15.55
C LYS A 142 12.20 38.60 -15.53
N ARG A 143 11.39 39.08 -14.59
CA ARG A 143 11.08 40.50 -14.44
C ARG A 143 12.33 41.31 -14.08
N ALA A 144 13.15 40.79 -13.14
CA ALA A 144 14.38 41.48 -12.74
C ALA A 144 15.40 41.60 -13.88
N VAL A 145 15.59 40.51 -14.65
CA VAL A 145 16.48 40.51 -15.83
C VAL A 145 15.95 41.46 -16.89
N SER A 146 14.66 41.48 -17.16
CA SER A 146 14.05 42.40 -18.12
C SER A 146 14.26 43.86 -17.72
N LEU A 147 14.07 44.19 -16.44
CA LEU A 147 14.32 45.56 -15.92
C LEU A 147 15.80 45.93 -16.01
N HIS A 148 16.71 45.01 -15.72
CA HIS A 148 18.15 45.22 -15.87
C HIS A 148 18.51 45.56 -17.31
N HIS A 149 18.02 44.81 -18.28
CA HIS A 149 18.21 45.08 -19.69
C HIS A 149 17.66 46.45 -20.16
N GLU A 150 16.48 46.82 -19.66
CA GLU A 150 15.86 48.10 -19.96
C GLU A 150 16.69 49.28 -19.41
N ASN A 151 17.17 49.16 -18.17
CA ASN A 151 18.06 50.16 -17.57
C ASN A 151 19.37 50.31 -18.36
N LEU A 152 20.00 49.23 -18.81
CA LEU A 152 21.22 49.28 -19.61
C LEU A 152 21.00 49.93 -20.98
N LYS A 153 19.81 49.81 -21.57
CA LYS A 153 19.45 50.49 -22.83
C LYS A 153 19.34 52.00 -22.58
N THR A 154 18.88 52.43 -21.44
CA THR A 154 18.71 53.84 -21.07
C THR A 154 20.07 54.51 -20.84
N PHE A 155 21.09 53.78 -20.38
CA PHE A 155 22.41 54.31 -20.06
C PHE A 155 23.54 53.61 -20.88
N PRO A 156 23.68 53.85 -22.17
CA PRO A 156 24.58 53.12 -23.01
C PRO A 156 26.07 53.27 -22.65
N ASN A 157 26.45 54.37 -21.97
CA ASN A 157 27.83 54.61 -21.57
C ASN A 157 28.35 53.70 -20.45
N ILE A 158 27.49 53.03 -19.72
CA ILE A 158 27.87 52.12 -18.65
C ILE A 158 27.66 50.64 -19.03
N ARG A 159 27.03 50.37 -20.15
CA ARG A 159 26.68 49.03 -20.62
C ARG A 159 27.89 48.09 -20.65
N SER A 160 29.01 48.56 -21.17
CA SER A 160 30.25 47.75 -21.30
C SER A 160 30.84 47.31 -19.97
N TYR A 161 30.52 47.99 -18.88
CA TYR A 161 30.95 47.59 -17.54
C TYR A 161 30.12 46.46 -16.93
N PHE A 162 28.93 46.21 -17.48
CA PHE A 162 27.98 45.22 -17.00
C PHE A 162 27.71 44.07 -18.00
N ASP A 163 28.50 43.99 -19.08
CA ASP A 163 28.27 42.95 -20.09
C ASP A 163 28.48 41.54 -19.55
N GLU A 164 29.44 41.34 -18.63
CA GLU A 164 29.72 40.04 -18.01
C GLU A 164 28.60 39.62 -17.04
N GLU A 165 28.13 40.51 -16.16
CA GLU A 165 27.04 40.30 -15.25
C GLU A 165 25.73 40.04 -15.99
N THR A 166 25.49 40.75 -17.10
CA THR A 166 24.31 40.55 -17.93
C THR A 166 24.32 39.17 -18.57
N ALA A 167 25.48 38.74 -19.11
CA ALA A 167 25.62 37.41 -19.68
C ALA A 167 25.38 36.30 -18.65
N MET A 168 25.87 36.50 -17.42
CA MET A 168 25.65 35.56 -16.32
C MET A 168 24.17 35.48 -15.92
N LEU A 169 23.48 36.64 -15.84
CA LEU A 169 22.03 36.66 -15.55
C LEU A 169 21.20 35.98 -16.62
N ASP A 170 21.53 36.16 -17.89
CA ASP A 170 20.87 35.52 -19.02
C ASP A 170 21.11 34.01 -19.00
N GLN A 171 22.31 33.57 -18.65
CA GLN A 171 22.61 32.15 -18.49
C GLN A 171 21.80 31.55 -17.36
N LEU A 172 21.77 32.17 -16.18
CA LEU A 172 20.95 31.72 -15.03
C LEU A 172 19.49 31.65 -15.41
N LEU A 173 18.96 32.67 -16.09
CA LEU A 173 17.56 32.65 -16.52
C LEU A 173 17.27 31.47 -17.44
N LYS A 174 18.16 31.20 -18.38
CA LYS A 174 18.05 30.05 -19.29
C LYS A 174 18.05 28.72 -18.54
N GLU A 175 18.92 28.56 -17.54
CA GLU A 175 18.99 27.35 -16.71
C GLU A 175 17.68 27.16 -15.92
N PHE A 176 17.12 28.24 -15.36
CA PHE A 176 15.83 28.19 -14.67
C PHE A 176 14.65 27.91 -15.61
N GLU A 177 14.70 28.39 -16.85
CA GLU A 177 13.68 28.07 -17.86
C GLU A 177 13.73 26.60 -18.29
N LEU A 178 14.91 26.02 -18.42
CA LEU A 178 15.07 24.57 -18.67
C LEU A 178 14.51 23.76 -17.50
N LEU A 179 14.85 24.14 -16.27
CA LEU A 179 14.30 23.50 -15.08
C LEU A 179 12.77 23.62 -15.06
N LYS A 180 12.21 24.78 -15.41
CA LYS A 180 10.75 24.96 -15.51
C LYS A 180 10.15 23.99 -16.51
N GLN A 181 10.76 23.78 -17.66
CA GLN A 181 10.27 22.85 -18.68
C GLN A 181 10.20 21.41 -18.15
N GLU A 182 11.15 20.99 -17.33
CA GLU A 182 11.15 19.67 -16.73
C GLU A 182 9.99 19.48 -15.72
N TYR A 183 9.72 20.47 -14.86
CA TYR A 183 8.64 20.32 -13.86
C TYR A 183 7.25 20.70 -14.38
N THR A 184 7.10 21.35 -15.54
CA THR A 184 5.78 21.58 -16.15
C THR A 184 5.09 20.28 -16.60
N LEU A 185 5.82 19.16 -16.61
CA LEU A 185 5.21 17.83 -16.74
C LEU A 185 4.26 17.49 -15.56
N PHE A 186 4.46 18.14 -14.39
CA PHE A 186 3.59 17.94 -13.24
C PHE A 186 2.36 18.83 -13.30
N THR A 187 1.19 18.20 -13.23
CA THR A 187 -0.08 18.93 -13.16
C THR A 187 -0.34 19.35 -11.71
N ILE A 188 -0.34 20.67 -11.46
CA ILE A 188 -0.49 21.27 -10.14
C ILE A 188 -1.85 21.95 -10.06
N GLU A 189 -2.48 21.93 -8.89
CA GLU A 189 -3.75 22.62 -8.65
C GLU A 189 -3.55 24.15 -8.77
N GLY A 190 -4.26 24.79 -9.70
CA GLY A 190 -4.19 26.25 -9.91
C GLY A 190 -3.14 26.77 -10.90
N ILE A 191 -2.40 25.89 -11.57
CA ILE A 191 -1.55 26.22 -12.70
C ILE A 191 -2.08 25.43 -13.91
N ASP A 192 -2.74 26.12 -14.83
CA ASP A 192 -3.16 25.51 -16.08
C ASP A 192 -1.92 25.11 -16.91
N PRO A 193 -1.91 23.90 -17.51
CA PRO A 193 -0.86 23.54 -18.44
C PRO A 193 -0.83 24.54 -19.58
N PRO A 194 0.33 24.85 -20.17
CA PRO A 194 0.41 25.74 -21.31
C PRO A 194 -0.50 25.21 -22.41
N GLU A 195 -1.43 26.04 -22.91
CA GLU A 195 -2.27 25.69 -24.07
C GLU A 195 -1.33 25.36 -25.24
N ASP A 196 -1.38 24.09 -25.69
CA ASP A 196 -0.73 23.67 -26.93
C ASP A 196 -1.31 24.49 -28.09
N LYS A 197 -0.50 25.42 -28.60
CA LYS A 197 -0.77 26.17 -29.82
C LYS A 197 0.02 25.58 -30.96
#